data_312e5276e1585b90ffb748827371c695
#
_entry.id   312e5276e1585b90ffb748827371c695
#
_cell.length_a   1.000
_cell.length_b   1.000
_cell.length_c   1.000
_cell.angle_alpha   90.00
_cell.angle_beta   90.00
_cell.angle_gamma   90.00
#
_symmetry.space_group_name_H-M   'P 1'
#
loop_
_entity.id
_entity.type
_entity.pdbx_description
1 polymer ?
#
loop_
_entity_poly.entity_id
_entity_poly.type
_entity_poly.pdbx_seq_one_letter_code
_entity_poly.pdbx_strand_id
1 'polypeptide(L)'
;TTYQLARLFYYPSTSRDGEYVFEYQDGKACNVDEFLKQYHDYKDVALWPVSSREGEIIVHELKKVGDPTEKPGLIGAFCRAYSIEDAIDTFLPDVYEKTAHDGRYTYINGSVAAGLVCYEGKFAYSNHETDPASKQLCNAFDLCRIHLFGVQDEGTKITDITRLPSYLKMQDFVAKDKKVRILLTKERQGQADDDFADIEAEGAGDSAVSETADKWMAELDFDKKGSIKSTASNIIAILENDPRLKNHIWQNLFNGFNYVTGGLPWNAEATQWGNTDDANLRIYLDE
;
A
#
# COMPACT_ATOMS: atom_id res chain seq x y z
N THR A 1 10.88 -16.31 24.14
CA THR A 1 12.31 -16.34 24.46
C THR A 1 12.55 -16.00 25.92
N THR A 2 13.48 -16.71 26.55
CA THR A 2 13.74 -16.72 28.00
C THR A 2 14.60 -15.56 28.50
N TYR A 3 15.00 -14.62 27.62
CA TYR A 3 16.03 -13.61 27.96
C TYR A 3 15.49 -12.24 28.40
N GLN A 4 14.17 -12.08 28.55
CA GLN A 4 13.61 -10.85 29.11
C GLN A 4 13.80 -10.84 30.64
N LEU A 5 14.57 -9.88 31.16
CA LEU A 5 14.83 -9.73 32.60
C LEU A 5 13.56 -9.59 33.47
N ALA A 6 12.48 -9.07 32.90
CA ALA A 6 11.19 -8.90 33.58
C ALA A 6 10.21 -10.06 33.38
N ARG A 7 10.63 -11.18 32.76
CA ARG A 7 9.74 -12.30 32.52
C ARG A 7 9.49 -13.08 33.79
N LEU A 8 8.24 -13.22 34.15
CA LEU A 8 7.81 -14.07 35.27
C LEU A 8 8.04 -15.54 34.88
N PHE A 9 8.71 -16.27 35.74
CA PHE A 9 8.84 -17.72 35.65
C PHE A 9 7.99 -18.34 36.77
N TYR A 10 7.20 -19.34 36.41
CA TYR A 10 6.53 -20.14 37.41
C TYR A 10 7.54 -21.10 38.06
N TYR A 11 7.38 -21.33 39.36
CA TYR A 11 8.14 -22.41 39.99
C TYR A 11 7.82 -23.72 39.27
N PRO A 12 8.84 -24.62 39.14
CA PRO A 12 8.59 -25.95 38.62
C PRO A 12 7.45 -26.61 39.41
N SER A 13 6.41 -27.01 38.74
CA SER A 13 5.22 -27.61 39.37
C SER A 13 4.64 -28.67 38.45
N THR A 14 3.99 -29.67 39.03
CA THR A 14 3.24 -30.68 38.30
C THR A 14 1.81 -30.72 38.79
N SER A 15 0.91 -31.32 38.01
CA SER A 15 -0.44 -31.56 38.43
C SER A 15 -0.43 -32.54 39.64
N ARG A 16 -1.52 -32.53 40.44
CA ARG A 16 -1.61 -33.36 41.63
C ARG A 16 -1.39 -34.85 41.37
N ASP A 17 -1.79 -35.31 40.18
CA ASP A 17 -1.73 -36.69 39.75
C ASP A 17 -0.63 -36.93 38.69
N GLY A 18 0.25 -35.93 38.47
CA GLY A 18 1.33 -35.99 37.51
C GLY A 18 2.66 -36.42 38.15
N GLU A 19 3.52 -37.04 37.36
CA GLU A 19 4.89 -37.35 37.76
C GLU A 19 5.76 -36.09 37.65
N TYR A 20 6.46 -35.74 38.74
CA TYR A 20 7.43 -34.63 38.73
C TYR A 20 8.75 -35.12 38.23
N VAL A 21 9.14 -34.64 37.05
CA VAL A 21 10.48 -34.94 36.44
C VAL A 21 11.35 -33.70 36.58
N PHE A 22 12.51 -33.86 37.18
CA PHE A 22 13.54 -32.83 37.27
C PHE A 22 14.86 -33.41 36.76
N GLU A 23 15.35 -32.86 35.67
CA GLU A 23 16.64 -33.17 35.12
C GLU A 23 17.59 -31.99 35.30
N TYR A 24 18.79 -32.27 35.76
CA TYR A 24 19.85 -31.30 35.98
C TYR A 24 21.09 -31.70 35.18
N GLN A 25 21.58 -30.72 34.41
CA GLN A 25 22.84 -30.91 33.70
C GLN A 25 23.88 -29.94 34.27
N ASP A 26 24.97 -30.51 34.80
CA ASP A 26 26.10 -29.73 35.28
C ASP A 26 27.01 -29.35 34.12
N GLY A 27 27.16 -28.02 33.89
CA GLY A 27 27.97 -27.51 32.80
C GLY A 27 28.73 -26.24 33.20
N LYS A 28 29.77 -25.93 32.45
CA LYS A 28 30.53 -24.68 32.64
C LYS A 28 29.61 -23.50 32.26
N ALA A 29 29.69 -22.40 33.03
CA ALA A 29 29.04 -21.17 32.66
C ALA A 29 29.47 -20.70 31.24
N CYS A 30 28.50 -20.25 30.45
CA CYS A 30 28.79 -19.76 29.12
C CYS A 30 29.64 -18.49 29.20
N ASN A 31 30.76 -18.48 28.47
CA ASN A 31 31.55 -17.28 28.27
C ASN A 31 30.91 -16.48 27.13
N VAL A 32 30.27 -15.38 27.46
CA VAL A 32 29.53 -14.55 26.52
C VAL A 32 30.44 -14.02 25.41
N ASP A 33 31.63 -13.57 25.76
CA ASP A 33 32.59 -13.02 24.79
C ASP A 33 33.07 -14.06 23.78
N GLU A 34 33.31 -15.31 24.24
CA GLU A 34 33.66 -16.40 23.34
C GLU A 34 32.51 -16.81 22.43
N PHE A 35 31.29 -16.78 22.96
CA PHE A 35 30.07 -17.05 22.17
C PHE A 35 29.86 -15.99 21.10
N LEU A 36 29.98 -14.70 21.45
CA LEU A 36 29.80 -13.60 20.51
C LEU A 36 30.84 -13.56 19.40
N LYS A 37 32.07 -14.07 19.65
CA LYS A 37 33.12 -14.22 18.61
C LYS A 37 32.74 -15.18 17.47
N GLN A 38 31.72 -16.01 17.65
CA GLN A 38 31.22 -16.90 16.58
C GLN A 38 30.47 -16.14 15.51
N TYR A 39 30.00 -14.91 15.80
CA TYR A 39 29.32 -14.04 14.86
C TYR A 39 30.29 -13.00 14.30
N HIS A 40 30.28 -12.80 12.99
CA HIS A 40 31.10 -11.77 12.37
C HIS A 40 30.66 -10.37 12.86
N ASP A 41 29.37 -10.15 12.91
CA ASP A 41 28.74 -8.98 13.56
C ASP A 41 27.48 -9.44 14.32
N TYR A 42 27.57 -9.46 15.66
CA TYR A 42 26.44 -9.85 16.50
C TYR A 42 25.29 -8.81 16.52
N LYS A 43 25.52 -7.60 15.97
CA LYS A 43 24.50 -6.58 15.79
C LYS A 43 23.68 -6.78 14.52
N ASP A 44 24.16 -7.56 13.57
CA ASP A 44 23.44 -7.91 12.37
C ASP A 44 22.43 -9.03 12.67
N VAL A 45 21.16 -8.64 12.75
CA VAL A 45 20.03 -9.56 13.05
C VAL A 45 19.86 -10.64 11.97
N ALA A 46 20.30 -10.38 10.73
CA ALA A 46 20.23 -11.37 9.65
C ALA A 46 21.08 -12.62 9.92
N LEU A 47 22.12 -12.49 10.76
CA LEU A 47 23.01 -13.58 11.14
C LEU A 47 22.52 -14.37 12.37
N TRP A 48 21.44 -13.93 13.01
CA TRP A 48 20.92 -14.59 14.21
C TRP A 48 20.19 -15.88 13.84
N PRO A 49 20.28 -16.92 14.70
CA PRO A 49 19.54 -18.14 14.49
C PRO A 49 18.03 -17.86 14.61
N VAL A 50 17.29 -18.20 13.58
CA VAL A 50 15.83 -18.03 13.53
C VAL A 50 15.15 -19.29 14.02
N SER A 51 14.18 -19.17 14.92
CA SER A 51 13.34 -20.28 15.34
C SER A 51 12.42 -20.73 14.20
N SER A 52 12.28 -22.03 13.97
CA SER A 52 11.31 -22.59 13.00
C SER A 52 9.87 -22.12 13.27
N ARG A 53 9.53 -21.85 14.53
CA ARG A 53 8.22 -21.34 14.93
C ARG A 53 7.97 -19.90 14.50
N GLU A 54 9.02 -19.09 14.36
CA GLU A 54 8.88 -17.68 13.96
C GLU A 54 8.39 -17.57 12.51
N GLY A 55 8.93 -18.39 11.63
CA GLY A 55 8.46 -18.50 10.25
C GLY A 55 6.99 -18.93 10.14
N GLU A 56 6.56 -19.88 10.97
CA GLU A 56 5.17 -20.35 11.00
C GLU A 56 4.20 -19.25 11.47
N ILE A 57 4.58 -18.47 12.48
CA ILE A 57 3.76 -17.37 13.02
C ILE A 57 3.60 -16.30 11.95
N ILE A 58 4.68 -15.87 11.28
CA ILE A 58 4.64 -14.86 10.23
C ILE A 58 3.77 -15.32 9.06
N VAL A 59 3.95 -16.56 8.59
CA VAL A 59 3.12 -17.14 7.52
C VAL A 59 1.64 -17.18 7.91
N HIS A 60 1.33 -17.49 9.16
CA HIS A 60 -0.05 -17.49 9.66
C HIS A 60 -0.63 -16.07 9.70
N GLU A 61 0.15 -15.08 10.14
CA GLU A 61 -0.27 -13.68 10.17
C GLU A 61 -0.47 -13.11 8.76
N LEU A 62 0.43 -13.39 7.83
CA LEU A 62 0.31 -13.01 6.41
C LEU A 62 -1.01 -13.52 5.81
N LYS A 63 -1.35 -14.79 6.05
CA LYS A 63 -2.62 -15.38 5.58
C LYS A 63 -3.85 -14.73 6.20
N LYS A 64 -3.77 -14.30 7.45
CA LYS A 64 -4.87 -13.66 8.18
C LYS A 64 -5.13 -12.23 7.73
N VAL A 65 -4.09 -11.49 7.38
CA VAL A 65 -4.20 -10.08 6.98
C VAL A 65 -4.72 -9.93 5.55
N GLY A 66 -4.51 -10.93 4.69
CA GLY A 66 -4.89 -10.89 3.28
C GLY A 66 -3.99 -9.99 2.44
N ASP A 67 -4.18 -10.00 1.13
CA ASP A 67 -3.37 -9.23 0.19
C ASP A 67 -3.69 -7.73 0.27
N PRO A 68 -2.73 -6.87 0.59
CA PRO A 68 -2.96 -5.43 0.67
C PRO A 68 -3.24 -4.80 -0.70
N THR A 69 -2.82 -5.42 -1.80
CA THR A 69 -3.06 -4.93 -3.16
C THR A 69 -4.51 -5.11 -3.60
N GLU A 70 -5.23 -6.07 -3.02
CA GLU A 70 -6.65 -6.31 -3.29
C GLU A 70 -7.59 -5.41 -2.47
N LYS A 71 -7.05 -4.66 -1.51
CA LYS A 71 -7.86 -3.74 -0.71
C LYS A 71 -8.45 -2.62 -1.60
N PRO A 72 -9.75 -2.30 -1.42
CA PRO A 72 -10.37 -1.23 -2.18
C PRO A 72 -9.83 0.15 -1.80
N GLY A 73 -10.00 1.11 -2.69
CA GLY A 73 -9.70 2.52 -2.46
C GLY A 73 -8.20 2.84 -2.38
N LEU A 74 -7.88 3.92 -1.69
CA LEU A 74 -6.53 4.50 -1.67
C LEU A 74 -5.46 3.57 -1.05
N ILE A 75 -5.84 2.70 -0.11
CA ILE A 75 -4.89 1.77 0.52
C ILE A 75 -4.37 0.78 -0.52
N GLY A 76 -5.30 0.10 -1.21
CA GLY A 76 -4.93 -0.88 -2.24
C GLY A 76 -4.20 -0.22 -3.40
N ALA A 77 -4.67 0.94 -3.86
CA ALA A 77 -4.02 1.71 -4.91
C ALA A 77 -2.57 2.08 -4.56
N PHE A 78 -2.32 2.51 -3.32
CA PHE A 78 -0.97 2.79 -2.85
C PHE A 78 -0.09 1.53 -2.82
N CYS A 79 -0.62 0.41 -2.31
CA CYS A 79 0.12 -0.86 -2.26
C CYS A 79 0.33 -1.50 -3.65
N ARG A 80 -0.48 -1.18 -4.65
CA ARG A 80 -0.24 -1.55 -6.06
C ARG A 80 0.76 -0.63 -6.74
N ALA A 81 0.73 0.68 -6.41
CA ALA A 81 1.64 1.67 -6.97
C ALA A 81 3.07 1.52 -6.44
N TYR A 82 3.22 1.11 -5.18
CA TYR A 82 4.51 0.97 -4.49
C TYR A 82 4.60 -0.38 -3.82
N SER A 83 5.63 -1.18 -4.16
CA SER A 83 6.04 -2.30 -3.32
C SER A 83 6.47 -1.80 -1.95
N ILE A 84 6.60 -2.69 -0.98
CA ILE A 84 7.05 -2.28 0.37
C ILE A 84 8.45 -1.65 0.31
N GLU A 85 9.34 -2.19 -0.51
CA GLU A 85 10.69 -1.69 -0.73
C GLU A 85 10.67 -0.33 -1.43
N ASP A 86 9.88 -0.17 -2.51
CA ASP A 86 9.71 1.13 -3.19
C ASP A 86 9.19 2.21 -2.24
N ALA A 87 8.25 1.85 -1.37
CA ALA A 87 7.68 2.78 -0.39
C ALA A 87 8.72 3.22 0.65
N ILE A 88 9.56 2.30 1.12
CA ILE A 88 10.67 2.59 2.02
C ILE A 88 11.67 3.52 1.33
N ASP A 89 12.13 3.14 0.15
CA ASP A 89 13.17 3.87 -0.58
C ASP A 89 12.69 5.28 -1.01
N THR A 90 11.39 5.44 -1.30
CA THR A 90 10.81 6.71 -1.77
C THR A 90 10.44 7.66 -0.62
N PHE A 91 9.79 7.14 0.42
CA PHE A 91 9.14 7.97 1.43
C PHE A 91 9.84 7.92 2.80
N LEU A 92 10.69 6.93 3.05
CA LEU A 92 11.33 6.69 4.34
C LEU A 92 12.86 6.57 4.24
N PRO A 93 13.57 7.28 3.32
CA PRO A 93 15.02 7.15 3.15
C PRO A 93 15.79 7.62 4.39
N ASP A 94 15.23 8.53 5.20
CA ASP A 94 15.83 9.02 6.43
C ASP A 94 15.46 8.17 7.66
N VAL A 95 14.64 7.14 7.48
CA VAL A 95 14.14 6.25 8.54
C VAL A 95 14.83 4.88 8.47
N TYR A 96 14.95 4.35 7.25
CA TYR A 96 15.52 3.03 7.02
C TYR A 96 16.66 3.07 6.01
N GLU A 97 17.72 2.36 6.34
CA GLU A 97 18.88 2.18 5.47
C GLU A 97 18.86 0.77 4.89
N LYS A 98 19.06 0.65 3.58
CA LYS A 98 19.15 -0.63 2.90
C LYS A 98 20.41 -1.39 3.31
N THR A 99 20.27 -2.69 3.53
CA THR A 99 21.40 -3.55 3.92
C THR A 99 21.92 -4.34 2.73
N ALA A 100 23.06 -5.04 2.92
CA ALA A 100 23.57 -5.99 1.95
C ALA A 100 22.70 -7.27 1.81
N HIS A 101 21.81 -7.50 2.76
CA HIS A 101 20.88 -8.62 2.76
C HIS A 101 19.60 -8.22 2.01
N ASP A 102 19.21 -9.00 1.02
CA ASP A 102 18.03 -8.76 0.21
C ASP A 102 16.74 -8.76 1.07
N GLY A 103 15.86 -7.80 0.81
CA GLY A 103 14.61 -7.63 1.57
C GLY A 103 14.80 -7.23 3.04
N ARG A 104 15.97 -6.72 3.44
CA ARG A 104 16.24 -6.28 4.82
C ARG A 104 16.72 -4.84 4.88
N TYR A 105 16.23 -4.13 5.90
CA TYR A 105 16.60 -2.74 6.18
C TYR A 105 16.97 -2.56 7.64
N THR A 106 17.80 -1.57 7.90
CA THR A 106 18.17 -1.11 9.24
C THR A 106 17.38 0.11 9.61
N TYR A 107 16.73 0.11 10.76
CA TYR A 107 16.15 1.33 11.33
C TYR A 107 17.29 2.24 11.82
N ILE A 108 17.42 3.44 11.26
CA ILE A 108 18.59 4.33 11.48
C ILE A 108 18.78 4.67 12.95
N ASN A 109 17.67 4.87 13.68
CA ASN A 109 17.70 5.16 15.12
C ASN A 109 17.71 3.89 16.00
N GLY A 110 17.92 2.72 15.39
CA GLY A 110 17.99 1.44 16.07
C GLY A 110 19.41 1.10 16.55
N SER A 111 19.51 0.11 17.43
CA SER A 111 20.79 -0.37 17.97
C SER A 111 21.35 -1.59 17.24
N VAL A 112 20.58 -2.17 16.32
CA VAL A 112 20.94 -3.38 15.56
C VAL A 112 20.76 -3.14 14.07
N ALA A 113 21.45 -3.91 13.23
CA ALA A 113 21.33 -3.84 11.78
C ALA A 113 20.34 -4.91 11.25
N ALA A 114 19.81 -4.69 10.05
CA ALA A 114 18.97 -5.63 9.30
C ALA A 114 17.72 -6.16 10.03
N GLY A 115 17.17 -5.36 10.95
CA GLY A 115 16.06 -5.79 11.80
C GLY A 115 14.68 -5.63 11.17
N LEU A 116 14.52 -4.81 10.13
CA LEU A 116 13.29 -4.76 9.32
C LEU A 116 13.40 -5.81 8.22
N VAL A 117 12.37 -6.66 8.10
CA VAL A 117 12.28 -7.73 7.10
C VAL A 117 11.09 -7.50 6.21
N CYS A 118 11.30 -7.49 4.90
CA CYS A 118 10.26 -7.39 3.89
C CYS A 118 9.82 -8.79 3.44
N TYR A 119 8.52 -8.97 3.23
CA TYR A 119 7.90 -10.22 2.81
C TYR A 119 7.08 -10.00 1.55
N GLU A 120 7.36 -10.81 0.53
CA GLU A 120 6.61 -10.88 -0.73
C GLU A 120 6.47 -9.54 -1.47
N GLY A 121 7.33 -8.55 -1.18
CA GLY A 121 7.22 -7.19 -1.74
C GLY A 121 6.00 -6.40 -1.25
N LYS A 122 5.25 -6.93 -0.27
CA LYS A 122 3.95 -6.39 0.17
C LYS A 122 3.91 -5.99 1.63
N PHE A 123 4.72 -6.62 2.47
CA PHE A 123 4.71 -6.41 3.91
C PHE A 123 6.10 -6.18 4.46
N ALA A 124 6.17 -5.48 5.57
CA ALA A 124 7.37 -5.35 6.40
C ALA A 124 7.06 -5.66 7.85
N TYR A 125 8.02 -6.26 8.54
CA TYR A 125 7.98 -6.53 9.97
C TYR A 125 9.28 -6.05 10.62
N SER A 126 9.17 -5.16 11.60
CA SER A 126 10.33 -4.63 12.31
C SER A 126 10.58 -5.35 13.63
N ASN A 127 11.83 -5.83 13.78
CA ASN A 127 12.35 -6.41 15.01
C ASN A 127 13.11 -5.37 15.87
N HIS A 128 13.17 -4.11 15.43
CA HIS A 128 13.77 -3.02 16.21
C HIS A 128 12.81 -2.55 17.30
N GLU A 129 13.15 -2.67 18.56
CA GLU A 129 12.25 -2.28 19.68
C GLU A 129 11.95 -0.78 19.74
N THR A 130 12.88 0.05 19.27
CA THR A 130 12.72 1.51 19.23
C THR A 130 11.99 2.03 18.00
N ASP A 131 11.71 1.15 17.04
CA ASP A 131 10.96 1.49 15.83
C ASP A 131 9.47 1.66 16.15
N PRO A 132 8.82 2.77 15.79
CA PRO A 132 7.36 2.93 15.94
C PRO A 132 6.54 1.81 15.30
N ALA A 133 7.04 1.18 14.23
CA ALA A 133 6.42 0.04 13.56
C ALA A 133 6.82 -1.33 14.17
N SER A 134 7.50 -1.34 15.34
CA SER A 134 7.99 -2.56 15.97
C SER A 134 6.90 -3.58 16.22
N LYS A 135 7.21 -4.86 15.91
CA LYS A 135 6.35 -6.02 16.17
C LYS A 135 4.96 -5.95 15.51
N GLN A 136 4.84 -5.17 14.46
CA GLN A 136 3.64 -5.06 13.64
C GLN A 136 3.94 -5.50 12.21
N LEU A 137 3.04 -6.27 11.62
CA LEU A 137 3.09 -6.57 10.20
C LEU A 137 2.42 -5.42 9.43
N CYS A 138 3.21 -4.61 8.77
CA CYS A 138 2.78 -3.42 8.06
C CYS A 138 2.82 -3.63 6.55
N ASN A 139 1.77 -3.20 5.83
CA ASN A 139 1.84 -2.97 4.40
C ASN A 139 2.48 -1.60 4.11
N ALA A 140 2.69 -1.27 2.84
CA ALA A 140 3.33 -0.01 2.44
C ALA A 140 2.59 1.24 2.98
N PHE A 141 1.25 1.23 2.95
CA PHE A 141 0.44 2.34 3.46
C PHE A 141 0.60 2.51 4.97
N ASP A 142 0.51 1.42 5.75
CA ASP A 142 0.60 1.48 7.21
C ASP A 142 2.00 1.84 7.68
N LEU A 143 3.05 1.31 7.04
CA LEU A 143 4.43 1.65 7.38
C LEU A 143 4.70 3.14 7.16
N CYS A 144 4.34 3.69 6.00
CA CYS A 144 4.47 5.12 5.72
C CYS A 144 3.62 5.97 6.67
N ARG A 145 2.38 5.55 6.97
CA ARG A 145 1.50 6.24 7.91
C ARG A 145 2.14 6.39 9.29
N ILE A 146 2.68 5.31 9.83
CA ILE A 146 3.28 5.28 11.16
C ILE A 146 4.45 6.24 11.24
N HIS A 147 5.34 6.24 10.26
CA HIS A 147 6.56 7.07 10.30
C HIS A 147 6.33 8.52 9.90
N LEU A 148 5.49 8.80 8.91
CA LEU A 148 5.26 10.17 8.45
C LEU A 148 4.29 10.95 9.33
N PHE A 149 3.28 10.27 9.90
CA PHE A 149 2.16 10.92 10.57
C PHE A 149 1.85 10.37 11.97
N GLY A 150 2.52 9.32 12.44
CA GLY A 150 2.21 8.64 13.70
C GLY A 150 2.29 9.55 14.94
N VAL A 151 3.16 10.55 14.93
CA VAL A 151 3.26 11.55 16.01
C VAL A 151 1.92 12.27 16.27
N GLN A 152 1.05 12.39 15.24
CA GLN A 152 -0.26 13.03 15.38
C GLN A 152 -1.27 12.21 16.18
N ASP A 153 -0.99 10.92 16.39
CA ASP A 153 -1.84 10.03 17.17
C ASP A 153 -1.53 10.08 18.67
N GLU A 154 -0.42 10.74 19.07
CA GLU A 154 -0.04 10.84 20.47
C GLU A 154 -1.11 11.56 21.29
N GLY A 155 -1.47 10.95 22.43
CA GLY A 155 -2.48 11.48 23.32
C GLY A 155 -3.93 11.28 22.86
N THR A 156 -4.20 10.68 21.71
CA THR A 156 -5.56 10.34 21.27
C THR A 156 -6.08 9.12 22.04
N LYS A 157 -7.39 9.10 22.33
CA LYS A 157 -8.08 7.94 22.93
C LYS A 157 -8.76 7.08 21.86
N ILE A 158 -8.48 7.33 20.60
CA ILE A 158 -9.11 6.66 19.45
C ILE A 158 -8.45 5.30 19.29
N THR A 159 -9.23 4.23 19.34
CA THR A 159 -8.78 2.85 19.13
C THR A 159 -8.98 2.37 17.70
N ASP A 160 -9.88 3.00 16.95
CA ASP A 160 -10.15 2.69 15.56
C ASP A 160 -9.09 3.34 14.66
N ILE A 161 -8.24 2.52 14.03
CA ILE A 161 -7.15 2.96 13.18
C ILE A 161 -7.66 3.87 12.05
N THR A 162 -8.83 3.60 11.49
CA THR A 162 -9.39 4.38 10.37
C THR A 162 -9.80 5.80 10.73
N ARG A 163 -9.91 6.08 12.03
CA ARG A 163 -10.26 7.40 12.58
C ARG A 163 -9.06 8.15 13.15
N LEU A 164 -7.89 7.54 13.18
CA LEU A 164 -6.68 8.19 13.67
C LEU A 164 -6.30 9.40 12.80
N PRO A 165 -5.79 10.47 13.41
CA PRO A 165 -5.27 11.62 12.66
C PRO A 165 -4.22 11.23 11.61
N SER A 166 -3.31 10.32 11.95
CA SER A 166 -2.30 9.79 11.03
C SER A 166 -2.92 9.12 9.81
N TYR A 167 -4.00 8.36 10.01
CA TYR A 167 -4.69 7.66 8.91
C TYR A 167 -5.35 8.64 7.93
N LEU A 168 -6.04 9.65 8.45
CA LEU A 168 -6.68 10.68 7.62
C LEU A 168 -5.63 11.49 6.83
N LYS A 169 -4.50 11.80 7.46
CA LYS A 169 -3.39 12.50 6.81
C LYS A 169 -2.73 11.64 5.73
N MET A 170 -2.55 10.35 6.00
CA MET A 170 -2.01 9.43 5.00
C MET A 170 -2.95 9.27 3.81
N GLN A 171 -4.27 9.24 4.01
CA GLN A 171 -5.24 9.25 2.92
C GLN A 171 -5.12 10.52 2.06
N ASP A 172 -5.04 11.70 2.70
CA ASP A 172 -4.86 12.97 2.00
C ASP A 172 -3.52 13.04 1.25
N PHE A 173 -2.46 12.41 1.78
CA PHE A 173 -1.15 12.29 1.15
C PHE A 173 -1.23 11.42 -0.10
N VAL A 174 -1.79 10.21 0.03
CA VAL A 174 -1.93 9.24 -1.07
C VAL A 174 -2.83 9.79 -2.19
N ALA A 175 -3.93 10.48 -1.85
CA ALA A 175 -4.81 11.10 -2.84
C ALA A 175 -4.13 12.19 -3.69
N LYS A 176 -2.98 12.72 -3.25
CA LYS A 176 -2.18 13.71 -3.99
C LYS A 176 -0.98 13.08 -4.71
N ASP A 177 -0.70 11.82 -4.47
CA ASP A 177 0.44 11.14 -5.08
C ASP A 177 0.20 10.91 -6.58
N LYS A 178 1.15 11.35 -7.40
CA LYS A 178 1.02 11.29 -8.87
C LYS A 178 0.95 9.87 -9.41
N LYS A 179 1.77 8.97 -8.86
CA LYS A 179 1.83 7.58 -9.32
C LYS A 179 0.53 6.84 -9.01
N VAL A 180 -0.04 7.10 -7.82
CA VAL A 180 -1.34 6.54 -7.41
C VAL A 180 -2.48 7.10 -8.27
N ARG A 181 -2.48 8.41 -8.56
CA ARG A 181 -3.50 9.03 -9.43
C ARG A 181 -3.49 8.45 -10.83
N ILE A 182 -2.30 8.31 -11.44
CA ILE A 182 -2.15 7.70 -12.76
C ILE A 182 -2.64 6.25 -12.74
N LEU A 183 -2.25 5.47 -11.71
CA LEU A 183 -2.69 4.08 -11.56
C LEU A 183 -4.22 3.97 -11.48
N LEU A 184 -4.84 4.74 -10.58
CA LEU A 184 -6.30 4.75 -10.41
C LEU A 184 -7.03 5.15 -11.69
N THR A 185 -6.53 6.14 -12.42
CA THR A 185 -7.13 6.55 -13.68
C THR A 185 -7.05 5.44 -14.72
N LYS A 186 -5.89 4.77 -14.84
CA LYS A 186 -5.70 3.64 -15.77
C LYS A 186 -6.58 2.44 -15.42
N GLU A 187 -6.69 2.10 -14.13
CA GLU A 187 -7.56 1.00 -13.67
C GLU A 187 -9.03 1.27 -14.01
N ARG A 188 -9.49 2.52 -13.86
CA ARG A 188 -10.86 2.91 -14.22
C ARG A 188 -11.10 2.91 -15.71
N GLN A 189 -10.13 3.38 -16.48
CA GLN A 189 -10.24 3.30 -17.94
C GLN A 189 -10.36 1.85 -18.42
N GLY A 190 -9.59 0.92 -17.84
CA GLY A 190 -9.70 -0.51 -18.12
C GLY A 190 -11.07 -1.08 -17.72
N GLN A 191 -11.60 -0.71 -16.55
CA GLN A 191 -12.95 -1.15 -16.12
C GLN A 191 -14.03 -0.61 -17.05
N ALA A 192 -13.97 0.66 -17.43
CA ALA A 192 -14.91 1.24 -18.37
C ALA A 192 -14.84 0.55 -19.75
N ASP A 193 -13.65 0.18 -20.22
CA ASP A 193 -13.51 -0.59 -21.46
C ASP A 193 -14.14 -1.97 -21.34
N ASP A 194 -14.02 -2.66 -20.20
CA ASP A 194 -14.64 -3.96 -19.95
C ASP A 194 -16.16 -3.84 -19.84
N ASP A 195 -16.68 -2.83 -19.14
CA ASP A 195 -18.14 -2.61 -18.95
C ASP A 195 -18.85 -2.23 -20.26
N PHE A 196 -18.13 -1.61 -21.19
CA PHE A 196 -18.64 -1.24 -22.50
C PHE A 196 -18.16 -2.17 -23.65
N ALA A 197 -17.49 -3.27 -23.34
CA ALA A 197 -16.94 -4.21 -24.35
C ALA A 197 -18.01 -4.84 -25.26
N ASP A 198 -19.26 -4.94 -24.81
CA ASP A 198 -20.39 -5.44 -25.61
C ASP A 198 -20.89 -4.44 -26.66
N ILE A 199 -20.38 -3.19 -26.62
CA ILE A 199 -20.70 -2.14 -27.58
C ILE A 199 -19.60 -2.16 -28.64
N GLU A 200 -19.84 -2.78 -29.79
CA GLU A 200 -18.90 -2.79 -30.92
C GLU A 200 -18.60 -1.36 -31.39
N ALA A 201 -17.55 -0.76 -30.82
CA ALA A 201 -16.98 0.49 -31.32
C ALA A 201 -15.88 0.16 -32.34
N GLU A 202 -16.18 0.33 -33.62
CA GLU A 202 -15.13 0.36 -34.67
C GLU A 202 -14.24 1.59 -34.42
N GLY A 203 -13.12 1.40 -33.68
CA GLY A 203 -12.18 2.51 -33.49
C GLY A 203 -11.28 2.48 -32.27
N ALA A 204 -11.27 1.44 -31.45
CA ALA A 204 -10.29 1.31 -30.37
C ALA A 204 -8.90 1.05 -30.95
N GLY A 205 -8.20 2.11 -31.32
CA GLY A 205 -6.79 2.06 -31.68
C GLY A 205 -5.93 1.74 -30.48
N ASP A 206 -5.09 0.73 -30.64
CA ASP A 206 -4.02 0.35 -29.71
C ASP A 206 -3.14 1.58 -29.40
N SER A 207 -3.48 2.30 -28.34
CA SER A 207 -2.79 3.54 -27.96
C SER A 207 -1.53 3.17 -27.19
N ALA A 208 -0.41 3.15 -27.88
CA ALA A 208 0.92 3.16 -27.27
C ALA A 208 0.96 4.28 -26.20
N VAL A 209 1.10 3.89 -24.93
CA VAL A 209 1.15 4.79 -23.77
C VAL A 209 2.34 5.72 -23.91
N SER A 210 2.07 6.99 -24.23
CA SER A 210 3.06 8.06 -24.31
C SER A 210 3.21 8.70 -22.93
N GLU A 211 4.43 9.00 -22.48
CA GLU A 211 4.71 9.72 -21.22
C GLU A 211 3.94 11.05 -21.09
N THR A 212 3.55 11.65 -22.23
CA THR A 212 2.72 12.85 -22.27
C THR A 212 1.25 12.59 -21.94
N ALA A 213 0.74 11.37 -22.18
CA ALA A 213 -0.63 11.00 -21.87
C ALA A 213 -0.88 10.90 -20.36
N ASP A 214 0.11 10.49 -19.58
CA ASP A 214 -0.03 10.29 -18.13
C ASP A 214 -0.08 11.61 -17.33
N LYS A 215 0.37 12.72 -17.92
CA LYS A 215 0.48 13.99 -17.22
C LYS A 215 -0.86 14.55 -16.75
N TRP A 216 -1.88 14.53 -17.60
CA TRP A 216 -3.22 15.04 -17.26
C TRP A 216 -3.92 14.14 -16.22
N MET A 217 -3.64 12.83 -16.23
CA MET A 217 -4.17 11.88 -15.24
C MET A 217 -3.65 12.19 -13.83
N ALA A 218 -2.40 12.66 -13.72
CA ALA A 218 -1.80 13.06 -12.45
C ALA A 218 -2.42 14.37 -11.89
N GLU A 219 -3.12 15.15 -12.72
CA GLU A 219 -3.76 16.41 -12.33
C GLU A 219 -5.20 16.22 -11.84
N LEU A 220 -5.81 15.03 -12.05
CA LEU A 220 -7.16 14.74 -11.60
C LEU A 220 -7.26 14.70 -10.07
N ASP A 221 -8.35 15.25 -9.53
CA ASP A 221 -8.65 15.20 -8.10
C ASP A 221 -9.47 13.97 -7.75
N PHE A 222 -9.00 13.24 -6.73
CA PHE A 222 -9.66 12.06 -6.19
C PHE A 222 -10.27 12.35 -4.82
N ASP A 223 -11.31 11.59 -4.49
CA ASP A 223 -11.88 11.57 -3.14
C ASP A 223 -11.08 10.60 -2.23
N LYS A 224 -11.49 10.50 -0.95
CA LYS A 224 -10.85 9.59 0.03
C LYS A 224 -11.07 8.11 -0.27
N LYS A 225 -12.00 7.78 -1.16
CA LYS A 225 -12.29 6.41 -1.59
C LYS A 225 -11.50 6.02 -2.84
N GLY A 226 -10.77 6.98 -3.44
CA GLY A 226 -10.05 6.79 -4.68
C GLY A 226 -10.94 6.97 -5.93
N SER A 227 -12.13 7.58 -5.80
CA SER A 227 -12.99 7.94 -6.92
C SER A 227 -12.61 9.31 -7.47
N ILE A 228 -12.72 9.48 -8.79
CA ILE A 228 -12.51 10.79 -9.44
C ILE A 228 -13.64 11.72 -9.00
N LYS A 229 -13.30 12.90 -8.48
CA LYS A 229 -14.32 13.88 -8.11
C LYS A 229 -15.00 14.44 -9.35
N SER A 230 -16.33 14.52 -9.35
CA SER A 230 -17.14 15.13 -10.43
C SER A 230 -17.02 16.65 -10.38
N THR A 231 -15.79 17.20 -10.46
CA THR A 231 -15.54 18.64 -10.55
C THR A 231 -15.47 19.09 -12.00
N ALA A 232 -15.82 20.34 -12.25
CA ALA A 232 -15.72 20.90 -13.62
C ALA A 232 -14.28 20.79 -14.17
N SER A 233 -13.27 20.94 -13.32
CA SER A 233 -11.85 20.78 -13.69
C SER A 233 -11.54 19.38 -14.18
N ASN A 234 -11.99 18.34 -13.45
CA ASN A 234 -11.76 16.96 -13.83
C ASN A 234 -12.52 16.60 -15.12
N ILE A 235 -13.77 17.04 -15.23
CA ILE A 235 -14.59 16.81 -16.44
C ILE A 235 -13.91 17.42 -17.68
N ILE A 236 -13.46 18.66 -17.59
CA ILE A 236 -12.76 19.35 -18.68
C ILE A 236 -11.46 18.60 -19.02
N ALA A 237 -10.66 18.24 -18.02
CA ALA A 237 -9.41 17.53 -18.24
C ALA A 237 -9.62 16.19 -18.97
N ILE A 238 -10.66 15.45 -18.62
CA ILE A 238 -11.02 14.18 -19.28
C ILE A 238 -11.51 14.40 -20.71
N LEU A 239 -12.45 15.33 -20.91
CA LEU A 239 -12.98 15.61 -22.25
C LEU A 239 -11.92 16.14 -23.23
N GLU A 240 -10.90 16.84 -22.73
CA GLU A 240 -9.82 17.38 -23.55
C GLU A 240 -8.68 16.38 -23.83
N ASN A 241 -8.51 15.38 -22.97
CA ASN A 241 -7.31 14.55 -23.02
C ASN A 241 -7.59 13.06 -23.21
N ASP A 242 -8.74 12.52 -22.76
CA ASP A 242 -9.08 11.12 -22.96
C ASP A 242 -9.23 10.82 -24.47
N PRO A 243 -8.42 9.90 -25.05
CA PRO A 243 -8.48 9.61 -26.48
C PRO A 243 -9.85 9.21 -27.01
N ARG A 244 -10.70 8.63 -26.15
CA ARG A 244 -12.04 8.16 -26.50
C ARG A 244 -13.10 9.26 -26.52
N LEU A 245 -12.79 10.42 -25.94
CA LEU A 245 -13.71 11.57 -25.83
C LEU A 245 -13.17 12.80 -26.56
N LYS A 246 -11.86 12.90 -26.67
CA LYS A 246 -11.16 14.03 -27.26
C LYS A 246 -11.55 14.22 -28.71
N ASN A 247 -12.01 15.44 -29.04
CA ASN A 247 -12.49 15.84 -30.37
C ASN A 247 -13.73 15.09 -30.87
N HIS A 248 -14.36 14.26 -30.05
CA HIS A 248 -15.60 13.60 -30.43
C HIS A 248 -16.84 14.50 -30.20
N ILE A 249 -16.74 15.45 -29.29
CA ILE A 249 -17.85 16.31 -28.91
C ILE A 249 -17.61 17.73 -29.42
N TRP A 250 -18.56 18.29 -30.12
CA TRP A 250 -18.52 19.66 -30.63
C TRP A 250 -19.87 20.34 -30.57
N GLN A 251 -19.89 21.66 -30.42
CA GLN A 251 -21.11 22.44 -30.37
C GLN A 251 -21.40 23.10 -31.74
N ASN A 252 -22.61 22.93 -32.23
CA ASN A 252 -23.08 23.69 -33.38
C ASN A 252 -23.55 25.06 -32.91
N LEU A 253 -22.81 26.09 -33.24
CA LEU A 253 -23.11 27.47 -32.82
C LEU A 253 -24.40 28.04 -33.43
N PHE A 254 -24.93 27.42 -34.50
CA PHE A 254 -26.14 27.84 -35.14
C PHE A 254 -27.42 27.48 -34.35
N ASN A 255 -27.44 26.24 -33.81
CA ASN A 255 -28.61 25.72 -33.09
C ASN A 255 -28.35 25.49 -31.60
N GLY A 256 -27.14 25.69 -31.14
CA GLY A 256 -26.74 25.54 -29.73
C GLY A 256 -26.66 24.09 -29.22
N PHE A 257 -26.89 23.09 -30.08
CA PHE A 257 -26.80 21.68 -29.69
C PHE A 257 -25.38 21.16 -29.76
N ASN A 258 -25.07 20.19 -28.87
CA ASN A 258 -23.82 19.46 -28.90
C ASN A 258 -23.98 18.18 -29.74
N TYR A 259 -23.04 17.95 -30.62
CA TYR A 259 -23.01 16.80 -31.52
C TYR A 259 -21.83 15.89 -31.18
N VAL A 260 -21.94 14.63 -31.55
CA VAL A 260 -20.91 13.61 -31.39
C VAL A 260 -20.46 13.10 -32.75
N THR A 261 -19.18 12.91 -32.91
CA THR A 261 -18.57 12.35 -34.13
C THR A 261 -17.72 11.16 -33.73
N GLY A 262 -17.94 9.99 -34.34
CA GLY A 262 -17.17 8.78 -34.05
C GLY A 262 -17.68 7.96 -32.85
N GLY A 263 -18.89 8.32 -32.33
CA GLY A 263 -19.48 7.62 -31.19
C GLY A 263 -18.93 8.03 -29.83
N LEU A 264 -19.45 7.42 -28.78
CA LEU A 264 -19.04 7.60 -27.38
C LEU A 264 -18.72 6.21 -26.79
N PRO A 265 -17.90 6.10 -25.76
CA PRO A 265 -17.57 4.81 -25.12
C PRO A 265 -18.80 4.00 -24.72
N TRP A 266 -19.87 4.66 -24.31
CA TRP A 266 -21.15 4.05 -23.90
C TRP A 266 -22.22 4.03 -24.99
N ASN A 267 -21.97 4.61 -26.17
CA ASN A 267 -22.91 4.65 -27.29
C ASN A 267 -22.16 4.88 -28.62
N ALA A 268 -21.82 3.82 -29.30
CA ALA A 268 -21.07 3.86 -30.57
C ALA A 268 -21.84 4.58 -31.71
N GLU A 269 -23.17 4.61 -31.66
CA GLU A 269 -24.01 5.24 -32.68
C GLU A 269 -24.42 6.70 -32.34
N ALA A 270 -23.88 7.25 -31.23
CA ALA A 270 -24.21 8.59 -30.81
C ALA A 270 -23.81 9.62 -31.87
N THR A 271 -24.78 10.44 -32.29
CA THR A 271 -24.57 11.58 -33.21
C THR A 271 -24.86 12.93 -32.57
N GLN A 272 -25.54 12.91 -31.42
CA GLN A 272 -25.87 14.10 -30.66
C GLN A 272 -25.76 13.82 -29.17
N TRP A 273 -25.21 14.75 -28.41
CA TRP A 273 -25.12 14.67 -26.96
C TRP A 273 -26.46 14.98 -26.31
N GLY A 274 -26.95 14.10 -25.44
CA GLY A 274 -28.21 14.23 -24.73
C GLY A 274 -28.10 14.06 -23.22
N ASN A 275 -29.21 14.19 -22.52
CA ASN A 275 -29.26 14.04 -21.06
C ASN A 275 -28.82 12.67 -20.56
N THR A 276 -28.97 11.63 -21.37
CA THR A 276 -28.51 10.29 -21.06
C THR A 276 -26.99 10.22 -21.04
N ASP A 277 -26.33 11.00 -21.91
CA ASP A 277 -24.88 11.04 -22.01
C ASP A 277 -24.27 11.79 -20.81
N ASP A 278 -24.98 12.79 -20.25
CA ASP A 278 -24.57 13.41 -18.98
C ASP A 278 -24.57 12.41 -17.82
N ALA A 279 -25.54 11.49 -17.78
CA ALA A 279 -25.61 10.45 -16.77
C ALA A 279 -24.51 9.39 -16.99
N ASN A 280 -24.33 8.96 -18.25
CA ASN A 280 -23.30 7.99 -18.59
C ASN A 280 -21.88 8.54 -18.40
N LEU A 281 -21.64 9.81 -18.65
CA LEU A 281 -20.37 10.45 -18.33
C LEU A 281 -20.09 10.42 -16.83
N ARG A 282 -21.11 10.62 -15.99
CA ARG A 282 -20.95 10.50 -14.53
C ARG A 282 -20.58 9.09 -14.11
N ILE A 283 -21.25 8.07 -14.67
CA ILE A 283 -20.91 6.66 -14.44
C ILE A 283 -19.46 6.42 -14.87
N TYR A 284 -19.08 6.87 -16.05
CA TYR A 284 -17.71 6.80 -16.57
C TYR A 284 -16.65 7.45 -15.66
N LEU A 285 -17.07 8.44 -14.87
CA LEU A 285 -16.21 9.14 -13.90
C LEU A 285 -16.23 8.49 -12.50
N ASP A 286 -17.34 7.86 -12.11
CA ASP A 286 -17.58 7.35 -10.75
C ASP A 286 -17.28 5.85 -10.60
N GLU A 287 -17.32 5.08 -11.68
CA GLU A 287 -16.93 3.66 -11.72
C GLU A 287 -15.47 3.47 -12.14
#